data_27d78884014f5b937e05e307acdf0a62
#
_entry.id   27d78884014f5b937e05e307acdf0a62
#
_cell.length_a   1.000
_cell.length_b   1.000
_cell.length_c   1.000
_cell.angle_alpha   90.00
_cell.angle_beta   90.00
_cell.angle_gamma   90.00
#
_symmetry.space_group_name_H-M   'P 1'
#
loop_
_entity.id
_entity.type
_entity.pdbx_description
1 polymer ?
#
loop_
_entity_poly.entity_id
_entity_poly.type
_entity_poly.pdbx_seq_one_letter_code
_entity_poly.pdbx_strand_id
1 'polypeptide(L)'
;TPQLFRIKQFDCALFDEASQILEPQALGLLCAKTEKGESAIGKFVFIGDHKQLPAVVLSPEAQTAVRDPQLNDIGLLDTADSLFERLHRLQMRSGDGRFVGLLNRQGRMHPDIADFVNRKFYGGELRPVPLPHQKETALPAPGADPLEQFAASTRLGFIDIVPDAPPQNNKANEAEADMVARLVQALIALYGRNGRKIEPAESVGIIVPFRSQIACVRSRLQQAGIRRAEQITVDTVECYQGSQRDFIIFSTTISRPYQLDVLSSVQRIGGADIDRKLNVAITRARRAFFMVGNRKILEGS
;
A
#
# COMPACT_ATOMS: atom_id res chain seq x y z
N THR A 1 11.69 14.53 22.04
CA THR A 1 11.92 14.46 23.50
C THR A 1 11.71 15.84 24.11
N PRO A 2 10.97 15.97 25.21
CA PRO A 2 10.65 17.27 25.82
C PRO A 2 11.88 18.14 26.12
N GLN A 3 12.99 17.52 26.49
CA GLN A 3 14.23 18.23 26.83
C GLN A 3 14.85 18.97 25.63
N LEU A 4 14.79 18.41 24.41
CA LEU A 4 15.33 19.03 23.22
C LEU A 4 14.64 20.36 22.91
N PHE A 5 13.32 20.42 23.07
CA PHE A 5 12.53 21.62 22.79
C PHE A 5 12.74 22.75 23.81
N ARG A 6 13.24 22.44 25.02
CA ARG A 6 13.59 23.46 26.00
C ARG A 6 14.82 24.27 25.61
N ILE A 7 15.80 23.59 24.95
CA ILE A 7 17.11 24.18 24.64
C ILE A 7 17.24 24.66 23.19
N LYS A 8 16.32 24.25 22.29
CA LYS A 8 16.41 24.57 20.85
C LYS A 8 15.03 24.84 20.27
N GLN A 9 14.94 25.96 19.53
CA GLN A 9 13.83 26.23 18.61
C GLN A 9 14.11 25.64 17.22
N PHE A 10 13.07 25.25 16.53
CA PHE A 10 13.11 24.74 15.16
C PHE A 10 12.25 25.61 14.25
N ASP A 11 12.75 25.93 13.07
CA ASP A 11 11.99 26.72 12.10
C ASP A 11 10.81 25.93 11.53
N CYS A 12 10.98 24.62 11.34
CA CYS A 12 9.98 23.77 10.73
C CYS A 12 10.05 22.33 11.26
N ALA A 13 8.88 21.69 11.41
CA ALA A 13 8.73 20.26 11.60
C ALA A 13 7.99 19.66 10.42
N LEU A 14 8.52 18.55 9.90
CA LEU A 14 7.93 17.78 8.80
C LEU A 14 7.36 16.48 9.38
N PHE A 15 6.08 16.23 9.12
CA PHE A 15 5.40 14.98 9.42
C PHE A 15 5.26 14.20 8.11
N ASP A 16 6.07 13.18 7.93
CA ASP A 16 5.93 12.26 6.80
C ASP A 16 4.93 11.15 7.14
N GLU A 17 4.26 10.58 6.11
CA GLU A 17 3.15 9.62 6.29
C GLU A 17 2.08 10.14 7.28
N ALA A 18 1.79 11.44 7.24
CA ALA A 18 0.95 12.12 8.21
C ALA A 18 -0.50 11.63 8.25
N SER A 19 -0.97 10.97 7.19
CA SER A 19 -2.27 10.28 7.17
C SER A 19 -2.36 9.07 8.10
N GLN A 20 -1.20 8.58 8.61
CA GLN A 20 -1.11 7.48 9.56
C GLN A 20 -0.90 7.93 11.01
N ILE A 21 -0.82 9.23 11.26
CA ILE A 21 -0.56 9.80 12.58
C ILE A 21 -1.88 10.36 13.12
N LEU A 22 -2.40 9.74 14.18
CA LEU A 22 -3.59 10.25 14.86
C LEU A 22 -3.29 11.61 15.50
N GLU A 23 -4.28 12.49 15.55
CA GLU A 23 -4.13 13.83 16.08
C GLU A 23 -3.53 13.86 17.51
N PRO A 24 -3.93 13.01 18.47
CA PRO A 24 -3.32 12.99 19.79
C PRO A 24 -1.81 12.70 19.78
N GLN A 25 -1.32 11.93 18.83
CA GLN A 25 0.11 11.61 18.68
C GLN A 25 0.93 12.84 18.24
N ALA A 26 0.33 13.75 17.47
CA ALA A 26 0.96 14.98 17.03
C ALA A 26 0.98 16.10 18.09
N LEU A 27 0.03 16.10 19.04
CA LEU A 27 -0.16 17.18 20.01
C LEU A 27 1.10 17.51 20.81
N GLY A 28 1.89 16.51 21.19
CA GLY A 28 3.13 16.72 21.95
C GLY A 28 4.16 17.58 21.22
N LEU A 29 4.17 17.52 19.87
CA LEU A 29 5.02 18.36 19.03
C LEU A 29 4.36 19.71 18.75
N LEU A 30 3.07 19.72 18.45
CA LEU A 30 2.32 20.93 18.13
C LEU A 30 2.30 21.93 19.31
N CYS A 31 2.22 21.40 20.52
CA CYS A 31 2.18 22.19 21.75
C CYS A 31 3.55 22.36 22.43
N ALA A 32 4.64 21.93 21.77
CA ALA A 32 5.98 22.04 22.35
C ALA A 32 6.39 23.50 22.60
N LYS A 33 6.93 23.75 23.80
CA LYS A 33 7.34 25.07 24.24
C LYS A 33 8.80 25.08 24.67
N THR A 34 9.47 26.23 24.44
CA THR A 34 10.79 26.54 24.99
C THR A 34 10.69 26.81 26.50
N GLU A 35 11.82 26.94 27.20
CA GLU A 35 11.86 27.36 28.60
C GLU A 35 11.23 28.74 28.83
N LYS A 36 11.23 29.59 27.83
CA LYS A 36 10.59 30.94 27.86
C LYS A 36 9.07 30.87 27.58
N GLY A 37 8.50 29.70 27.37
CA GLY A 37 7.08 29.54 27.05
C GLY A 37 6.68 29.86 25.62
N GLU A 38 7.63 30.17 24.73
CA GLU A 38 7.42 30.41 23.31
C GLU A 38 7.20 29.08 22.57
N SER A 39 6.61 29.12 21.37
CA SER A 39 6.52 27.94 20.53
C SER A 39 7.91 27.41 20.20
N ALA A 40 8.14 26.13 20.44
CA ALA A 40 9.43 25.49 20.11
C ALA A 40 9.59 25.21 18.61
N ILE A 41 8.50 25.25 17.85
CA ILE A 41 8.48 24.97 16.41
C ILE A 41 7.69 26.07 15.70
N GLY A 42 8.31 26.69 14.70
CA GLY A 42 7.72 27.83 14.00
C GLY A 42 6.69 27.46 12.94
N LYS A 43 6.89 26.35 12.23
CA LYS A 43 5.99 25.86 11.14
C LYS A 43 5.85 24.36 11.19
N PHE A 44 4.71 23.87 10.67
CA PHE A 44 4.45 22.46 10.52
C PHE A 44 4.09 22.16 9.06
N VAL A 45 4.66 21.10 8.51
CA VAL A 45 4.32 20.59 7.18
C VAL A 45 3.91 19.13 7.34
N PHE A 46 2.70 18.82 6.91
CA PHE A 46 2.16 17.46 6.91
C PHE A 46 2.20 16.90 5.49
N ILE A 47 2.90 15.81 5.29
CA ILE A 47 3.02 15.10 4.03
C ILE A 47 2.31 13.75 4.20
N GLY A 48 1.32 13.47 3.36
CA GLY A 48 0.53 12.24 3.49
C GLY A 48 -0.33 11.99 2.26
N ASP A 49 -0.98 10.85 2.26
CA ASP A 49 -1.92 10.45 1.21
C ASP A 49 -3.18 9.85 1.84
N HIS A 50 -4.24 10.64 1.88
CA HIS A 50 -5.55 10.21 2.42
C HIS A 50 -6.25 9.12 1.59
N LYS A 51 -5.71 8.78 0.41
CA LYS A 51 -6.18 7.69 -0.46
C LYS A 51 -5.43 6.37 -0.21
N GLN A 52 -4.45 6.37 0.71
CA GLN A 52 -3.78 5.19 1.24
C GLN A 52 -4.33 4.82 2.61
N LEU A 53 -3.77 3.77 3.24
CA LEU A 53 -4.26 3.28 4.53
C LEU A 53 -4.12 4.35 5.62
N PRO A 54 -5.15 4.56 6.44
CA PRO A 54 -5.10 5.44 7.61
C PRO A 54 -4.36 4.79 8.77
N ALA A 55 -4.24 5.50 9.87
CA ALA A 55 -3.82 4.94 11.14
C ALA A 55 -4.75 3.79 11.56
N VAL A 56 -4.18 2.77 12.20
CA VAL A 56 -4.97 1.65 12.73
C VAL A 56 -5.65 2.08 14.02
N VAL A 57 -6.99 2.09 14.02
CA VAL A 57 -7.83 2.36 15.19
C VAL A 57 -8.65 1.12 15.48
N LEU A 58 -8.58 0.63 16.71
CA LEU A 58 -9.30 -0.57 17.15
C LEU A 58 -10.68 -0.27 17.73
N SER A 59 -10.96 0.98 18.08
CA SER A 59 -12.26 1.40 18.62
C SER A 59 -13.32 1.42 17.52
N PRO A 60 -14.55 0.95 17.80
CA PRO A 60 -15.66 1.04 16.87
C PRO A 60 -16.00 2.51 16.54
N GLU A 61 -16.51 2.76 15.34
CA GLU A 61 -16.92 4.10 14.86
C GLU A 61 -17.88 4.82 15.82
N ALA A 62 -18.77 4.10 16.50
CA ALA A 62 -19.67 4.67 17.48
C ALA A 62 -18.95 5.32 18.71
N GLN A 63 -17.69 4.93 18.96
CA GLN A 63 -16.87 5.47 20.03
C GLN A 63 -15.90 6.57 19.56
N THR A 64 -15.61 6.62 18.27
CA THR A 64 -14.68 7.60 17.68
C THR A 64 -15.39 8.82 17.13
N ALA A 65 -16.66 8.70 16.76
CA ALA A 65 -17.48 9.77 16.21
C ALA A 65 -17.64 10.95 17.19
N VAL A 66 -17.37 12.16 16.71
CA VAL A 66 -17.46 13.42 17.48
C VAL A 66 -18.81 14.05 17.21
N ARG A 67 -19.58 14.31 18.30
CA ARG A 67 -20.92 14.92 18.24
C ARG A 67 -20.98 16.37 18.72
N ASP A 68 -19.87 16.89 19.23
CA ASP A 68 -19.79 18.27 19.71
C ASP A 68 -19.78 19.24 18.51
N PRO A 69 -20.74 20.20 18.42
CA PRO A 69 -20.80 21.12 17.30
C PRO A 69 -19.55 22.00 17.14
N GLN A 70 -18.93 22.45 18.24
CA GLN A 70 -17.74 23.30 18.18
C GLN A 70 -16.53 22.54 17.63
N LEU A 71 -16.40 21.25 17.97
CA LEU A 71 -15.38 20.39 17.40
C LEU A 71 -15.65 20.06 15.92
N ASN A 72 -16.93 19.90 15.55
CA ASN A 72 -17.31 19.69 14.16
C ASN A 72 -17.02 20.93 13.28
N ASP A 73 -17.17 22.14 13.83
CA ASP A 73 -16.87 23.39 13.11
C ASP A 73 -15.39 23.49 12.72
N ILE A 74 -14.49 23.00 13.57
CA ILE A 74 -13.06 22.89 13.24
C ILE A 74 -12.70 21.62 12.44
N GLY A 75 -13.70 20.89 11.97
CA GLY A 75 -13.55 19.71 11.10
C GLY A 75 -13.21 18.41 11.83
N LEU A 76 -13.26 18.36 13.16
CA LEU A 76 -13.07 17.13 13.93
C LEU A 76 -14.40 16.37 14.00
N LEU A 77 -14.59 15.45 13.07
CA LEU A 77 -15.81 14.64 12.95
C LEU A 77 -15.64 13.25 13.56
N ASP A 78 -14.42 12.76 13.55
CA ASP A 78 -14.05 11.44 14.06
C ASP A 78 -12.63 11.50 14.64
N THR A 79 -12.43 10.95 15.84
CA THR A 79 -11.10 10.88 16.48
C THR A 79 -10.20 9.82 15.87
N ALA A 80 -10.72 8.97 15.00
CA ALA A 80 -9.96 8.03 14.17
C ALA A 80 -9.30 8.71 12.96
N ASP A 81 -9.71 9.93 12.61
CA ASP A 81 -9.08 10.71 11.54
C ASP A 81 -7.69 11.20 11.99
N SER A 82 -6.76 11.25 11.04
CA SER A 82 -5.51 11.95 11.25
C SER A 82 -5.69 13.47 11.23
N LEU A 83 -4.79 14.19 11.90
CA LEU A 83 -4.77 15.66 11.78
C LEU A 83 -4.61 16.11 10.33
N PHE A 84 -3.83 15.38 9.54
CA PHE A 84 -3.65 15.63 8.10
C PHE A 84 -4.99 15.58 7.35
N GLU A 85 -5.78 14.51 7.53
CA GLU A 85 -7.09 14.37 6.85
C GLU A 85 -8.08 15.44 7.31
N ARG A 86 -8.09 15.76 8.60
CA ARG A 86 -8.93 16.82 9.14
C ARG A 86 -8.60 18.18 8.52
N LEU A 87 -7.33 18.58 8.54
CA LEU A 87 -6.88 19.86 7.98
C LEU A 87 -7.10 19.94 6.47
N HIS A 88 -6.79 18.86 5.73
CA HIS A 88 -7.04 18.77 4.30
C HIS A 88 -8.53 18.98 3.99
N ARG A 89 -9.43 18.30 4.70
CA ARG A 89 -10.89 18.42 4.55
C ARG A 89 -11.37 19.83 4.85
N LEU A 90 -10.84 20.46 5.90
CA LEU A 90 -11.18 21.83 6.26
C LEU A 90 -10.78 22.81 5.17
N GLN A 91 -9.56 22.69 4.63
CA GLN A 91 -9.07 23.53 3.53
C GLN A 91 -9.90 23.35 2.25
N MET A 92 -10.27 22.12 1.91
CA MET A 92 -11.12 21.86 0.75
C MET A 92 -12.53 22.50 0.91
N ARG A 93 -13.09 22.48 2.13
CA ARG A 93 -14.40 23.13 2.41
C ARG A 93 -14.33 24.65 2.35
N SER A 94 -13.25 25.26 2.81
CA SER A 94 -13.08 26.71 2.80
C SER A 94 -12.82 27.29 1.41
N GLY A 95 -12.44 26.46 0.44
CA GLY A 95 -11.99 26.90 -0.89
C GLY A 95 -10.63 27.59 -0.87
N ASP A 96 -9.96 27.66 0.28
CA ASP A 96 -8.65 28.28 0.45
C ASP A 96 -7.54 27.24 0.23
N GLY A 97 -7.12 27.07 -1.01
CA GLY A 97 -6.06 26.14 -1.39
C GLY A 97 -4.63 26.58 -1.05
N ARG A 98 -4.43 27.74 -0.40
CA ARG A 98 -3.09 28.30 -0.16
C ARG A 98 -2.18 27.42 0.71
N PHE A 99 -2.77 26.59 1.57
CA PHE A 99 -2.03 25.71 2.48
C PHE A 99 -1.99 24.25 2.04
N VAL A 100 -2.52 23.94 0.86
CA VAL A 100 -2.52 22.58 0.31
C VAL A 100 -1.70 22.54 -0.97
N GLY A 101 -0.70 21.67 -1.01
CA GLY A 101 0.11 21.38 -2.20
C GLY A 101 -0.08 19.93 -2.64
N LEU A 102 -0.14 19.68 -3.95
CA LEU A 102 -0.22 18.35 -4.52
C LEU A 102 1.15 17.92 -5.07
N LEU A 103 1.72 16.85 -4.51
CA LEU A 103 2.91 16.19 -5.05
C LEU A 103 2.44 15.12 -6.05
N ASN A 104 2.34 15.48 -7.32
CA ASN A 104 1.79 14.60 -8.34
C ASN A 104 2.81 13.87 -9.20
N ARG A 105 4.12 14.05 -8.95
CA ARG A 105 5.17 13.36 -9.70
C ARG A 105 5.60 12.09 -8.99
N GLN A 106 5.33 10.93 -9.60
CA GLN A 106 5.69 9.63 -9.03
C GLN A 106 6.89 9.01 -9.76
N GLY A 107 7.88 8.53 -9.00
CA GLY A 107 9.08 7.86 -9.50
C GLY A 107 9.13 6.36 -9.20
N ARG A 108 8.08 5.78 -8.65
CA ARG A 108 8.07 4.37 -8.22
C ARG A 108 7.56 3.43 -9.30
N MET A 109 6.30 3.58 -9.69
CA MET A 109 5.61 2.63 -10.58
C MET A 109 6.01 2.80 -12.03
N HIS A 110 6.13 1.67 -12.76
CA HIS A 110 6.13 1.69 -14.22
C HIS A 110 4.84 2.38 -14.73
N PRO A 111 4.87 3.11 -15.87
CA PRO A 111 3.71 3.83 -16.38
C PRO A 111 2.45 2.97 -16.54
N ASP A 112 2.57 1.71 -17.00
CA ASP A 112 1.45 0.80 -17.19
C ASP A 112 0.73 0.45 -15.86
N ILE A 113 1.48 0.37 -14.75
CA ILE A 113 0.88 0.19 -13.42
C ILE A 113 0.27 1.51 -12.96
N ALA A 114 1.01 2.60 -13.14
CA ALA A 114 0.60 3.92 -12.71
C ALA A 114 -0.67 4.40 -13.40
N ASP A 115 -0.89 4.04 -14.67
CA ASP A 115 -2.08 4.42 -15.43
C ASP A 115 -3.37 3.88 -14.78
N PHE A 116 -3.40 2.63 -14.38
CA PHE A 116 -4.54 2.07 -13.65
C PHE A 116 -4.79 2.81 -12.32
N VAL A 117 -3.74 2.94 -11.51
CA VAL A 117 -3.78 3.63 -10.22
C VAL A 117 -4.25 5.08 -10.38
N ASN A 118 -3.71 5.77 -11.38
CA ASN A 118 -4.01 7.16 -11.66
C ASN A 118 -5.48 7.36 -12.04
N ARG A 119 -6.00 6.54 -12.94
CA ARG A 119 -7.42 6.59 -13.33
C ARG A 119 -8.36 6.21 -12.20
N LYS A 120 -8.01 5.15 -11.45
CA LYS A 120 -8.91 4.60 -10.42
C LYS A 120 -8.92 5.43 -9.14
N PHE A 121 -7.75 5.93 -8.70
CA PHE A 121 -7.60 6.53 -7.38
C PHE A 121 -7.22 8.01 -7.40
N TYR A 122 -6.51 8.48 -8.44
CA TYR A 122 -5.93 9.84 -8.44
C TYR A 122 -6.47 10.77 -9.53
N GLY A 123 -7.58 10.40 -10.19
CA GLY A 123 -8.28 11.29 -11.12
C GLY A 123 -7.45 11.77 -12.33
N GLY A 124 -6.40 11.04 -12.72
CA GLY A 124 -5.53 11.42 -13.84
C GLY A 124 -4.43 12.42 -13.48
N GLU A 125 -4.25 12.77 -12.21
CA GLU A 125 -3.33 13.82 -11.78
C GLU A 125 -1.87 13.38 -11.67
N LEU A 126 -1.59 12.06 -11.50
CA LEU A 126 -0.23 11.56 -11.35
C LEU A 126 0.58 11.67 -12.65
N ARG A 127 1.82 12.10 -12.54
CA ARG A 127 2.78 12.23 -13.65
C ARG A 127 4.01 11.37 -13.38
N PRO A 128 4.49 10.58 -14.35
CA PRO A 128 5.72 9.80 -14.17
C PRO A 128 6.95 10.73 -14.14
N VAL A 129 7.93 10.35 -13.32
CA VAL A 129 9.30 10.85 -13.42
C VAL A 129 10.04 9.81 -14.28
N PRO A 130 10.62 10.16 -15.44
CA PRO A 130 11.13 9.18 -16.41
C PRO A 130 12.44 8.51 -15.93
N LEU A 131 12.36 7.77 -14.83
CA LEU A 131 13.45 7.00 -14.27
C LEU A 131 13.75 5.76 -15.14
N PRO A 132 14.97 5.17 -15.09
CA PRO A 132 15.36 4.04 -15.94
C PRO A 132 14.38 2.88 -15.93
N HIS A 133 13.93 2.42 -14.74
CA HIS A 133 12.97 1.30 -14.63
C HIS A 133 11.56 1.64 -15.15
N GLN A 134 11.19 2.93 -15.20
CA GLN A 134 9.91 3.38 -15.78
C GLN A 134 9.92 3.39 -17.32
N LYS A 135 11.11 3.30 -17.93
CA LYS A 135 11.29 3.24 -19.40
C LYS A 135 11.56 1.82 -19.90
N GLU A 136 11.60 0.84 -19.00
CA GLU A 136 11.90 -0.54 -19.39
C GLU A 136 10.76 -1.13 -20.22
N THR A 137 11.13 -1.74 -21.34
CA THR A 137 10.24 -2.54 -22.16
C THR A 137 10.08 -3.96 -21.59
N ALA A 138 9.12 -4.71 -22.13
CA ALA A 138 8.96 -6.13 -21.81
C ALA A 138 10.26 -6.91 -22.12
N LEU A 139 10.61 -7.86 -21.26
CA LEU A 139 11.76 -8.74 -21.49
C LEU A 139 11.41 -9.77 -22.55
N PRO A 140 12.34 -10.07 -23.51
CA PRO A 140 12.13 -11.18 -24.43
C PRO A 140 12.01 -12.51 -23.68
N ALA A 141 11.06 -13.34 -24.10
CA ALA A 141 10.81 -14.66 -23.51
C ALA A 141 10.66 -15.77 -24.56
N PRO A 142 11.55 -15.87 -25.57
CA PRO A 142 11.46 -16.90 -26.60
C PRO A 142 11.68 -18.29 -25.98
N GLY A 143 10.78 -19.25 -26.30
CA GLY A 143 10.87 -20.61 -25.76
C GLY A 143 10.66 -20.76 -24.26
N ALA A 144 10.18 -19.72 -23.58
CA ALA A 144 9.82 -19.75 -22.18
C ALA A 144 8.49 -20.49 -21.97
N ASP A 145 8.27 -20.96 -20.73
CA ASP A 145 6.98 -21.52 -20.36
C ASP A 145 5.88 -20.45 -20.31
N PRO A 146 4.59 -20.84 -20.29
CA PRO A 146 3.47 -19.88 -20.30
C PRO A 146 3.51 -18.87 -19.17
N LEU A 147 3.98 -19.26 -17.97
CA LEU A 147 4.03 -18.37 -16.81
C LEU A 147 5.18 -17.34 -16.93
N GLU A 148 6.33 -17.76 -17.48
CA GLU A 148 7.42 -16.84 -17.83
C GLU A 148 6.97 -15.83 -18.90
N GLN A 149 6.25 -16.30 -19.96
CA GLN A 149 5.71 -15.43 -21.02
C GLN A 149 4.71 -14.43 -20.45
N PHE A 150 3.82 -14.88 -19.57
CA PHE A 150 2.89 -14.00 -18.86
C PHE A 150 3.63 -12.94 -18.02
N ALA A 151 4.61 -13.35 -17.23
CA ALA A 151 5.41 -12.43 -16.42
C ALA A 151 6.23 -11.44 -17.25
N ALA A 152 6.68 -11.85 -18.45
CA ALA A 152 7.42 -11.00 -19.38
C ALA A 152 6.56 -9.91 -20.01
N SER A 153 5.30 -10.24 -20.36
CA SER A 153 4.41 -9.36 -21.14
C SER A 153 3.48 -8.51 -20.27
N THR A 154 3.36 -8.81 -18.97
CA THR A 154 2.33 -8.24 -18.09
C THR A 154 2.94 -7.42 -16.98
N ARG A 155 2.47 -6.17 -16.83
CA ARG A 155 2.85 -5.27 -15.73
C ARG A 155 1.80 -5.24 -14.61
N LEU A 156 0.54 -5.44 -14.96
CA LEU A 156 -0.57 -5.54 -14.04
C LEU A 156 -1.40 -6.77 -14.43
N GLY A 157 -1.25 -7.86 -13.70
CA GLY A 157 -1.79 -9.15 -14.08
C GLY A 157 -2.63 -9.83 -13.02
N PHE A 158 -3.58 -10.64 -13.48
CA PHE A 158 -4.40 -11.51 -12.63
C PHE A 158 -4.23 -12.96 -13.07
N ILE A 159 -4.02 -13.85 -12.09
CA ILE A 159 -3.94 -15.30 -12.28
C ILE A 159 -5.11 -15.94 -11.56
N ASP A 160 -6.02 -16.53 -12.33
CA ASP A 160 -7.20 -17.22 -11.80
C ASP A 160 -6.82 -18.59 -11.23
N ILE A 161 -7.16 -18.82 -9.98
CA ILE A 161 -6.96 -20.08 -9.28
C ILE A 161 -8.30 -20.62 -8.80
N VAL A 162 -8.71 -21.68 -9.43
CA VAL A 162 -9.88 -22.48 -9.00
C VAL A 162 -9.34 -23.71 -8.29
N PRO A 163 -9.45 -23.81 -6.97
CA PRO A 163 -8.98 -24.99 -6.25
C PRO A 163 -9.89 -26.19 -6.57
N ASP A 164 -9.29 -27.38 -6.72
CA ASP A 164 -10.01 -28.64 -6.98
C ASP A 164 -10.96 -29.03 -5.84
N ALA A 165 -10.65 -28.59 -4.63
CA ALA A 165 -11.47 -28.79 -3.43
C ALA A 165 -11.48 -27.53 -2.55
N PRO A 166 -12.55 -27.30 -1.77
CA PRO A 166 -12.58 -26.22 -0.81
C PRO A 166 -11.40 -26.32 0.17
N PRO A 167 -10.69 -25.21 0.47
CA PRO A 167 -9.58 -25.26 1.38
C PRO A 167 -10.06 -25.68 2.79
N GLN A 168 -9.28 -26.52 3.45
CA GLN A 168 -9.58 -26.99 4.82
C GLN A 168 -9.50 -25.84 5.83
N ASN A 169 -8.66 -24.85 5.56
CA ASN A 169 -8.52 -23.65 6.37
C ASN A 169 -8.97 -22.42 5.58
N ASN A 170 -10.01 -21.75 6.07
CA ASN A 170 -10.55 -20.54 5.43
C ASN A 170 -9.57 -19.35 5.39
N LYS A 171 -8.42 -19.44 6.04
CA LYS A 171 -7.38 -18.38 6.10
C LYS A 171 -6.07 -18.80 5.44
N ALA A 172 -6.06 -19.93 4.72
CA ALA A 172 -4.92 -20.37 3.93
C ALA A 172 -5.42 -21.05 2.64
N ASN A 173 -4.73 -20.81 1.53
CA ASN A 173 -5.02 -21.37 0.22
C ASN A 173 -3.70 -21.91 -0.36
N GLU A 174 -3.56 -23.24 -0.34
CA GLU A 174 -2.35 -23.91 -0.80
C GLU A 174 -2.14 -23.73 -2.31
N ALA A 175 -3.21 -23.79 -3.10
CA ALA A 175 -3.13 -23.62 -4.56
C ALA A 175 -2.63 -22.21 -4.94
N GLU A 176 -3.08 -21.18 -4.24
CA GLU A 176 -2.54 -19.84 -4.42
C GLU A 176 -1.06 -19.76 -3.98
N ALA A 177 -0.70 -20.40 -2.85
CA ALA A 177 0.68 -20.43 -2.37
C ALA A 177 1.63 -21.15 -3.35
N ASP A 178 1.18 -22.25 -3.96
CA ASP A 178 1.92 -22.95 -5.02
C ASP A 178 2.11 -22.06 -6.24
N MET A 179 1.07 -21.35 -6.68
CA MET A 179 1.15 -20.43 -7.81
C MET A 179 2.09 -19.26 -7.51
N VAL A 180 2.07 -18.71 -6.31
CA VAL A 180 3.01 -17.68 -5.85
C VAL A 180 4.45 -18.17 -5.98
N ALA A 181 4.77 -19.37 -5.50
CA ALA A 181 6.11 -19.94 -5.59
C ALA A 181 6.54 -20.17 -7.05
N ARG A 182 5.65 -20.70 -7.89
CA ARG A 182 5.90 -20.88 -9.34
C ARG A 182 6.14 -19.54 -10.04
N LEU A 183 5.38 -18.50 -9.69
CA LEU A 183 5.57 -17.17 -10.28
C LEU A 183 6.93 -16.57 -9.89
N VAL A 184 7.39 -16.76 -8.65
CA VAL A 184 8.73 -16.34 -8.24
C VAL A 184 9.81 -17.10 -9.03
N GLN A 185 9.66 -18.43 -9.24
CA GLN A 185 10.56 -19.20 -10.09
C GLN A 185 10.56 -18.70 -11.53
N ALA A 186 9.39 -18.41 -12.09
CA ALA A 186 9.26 -17.86 -13.45
C ALA A 186 9.97 -16.52 -13.62
N LEU A 187 9.85 -15.62 -12.62
CA LEU A 187 10.58 -14.35 -12.60
C LEU A 187 12.11 -14.56 -12.57
N ILE A 188 12.59 -15.50 -11.76
CA ILE A 188 14.02 -15.85 -11.69
C ILE A 188 14.51 -16.38 -13.04
N ALA A 189 13.76 -17.30 -13.64
CA ALA A 189 14.10 -17.90 -14.95
C ALA A 189 14.08 -16.85 -16.06
N LEU A 190 13.04 -16.02 -16.13
CA LEU A 190 12.92 -14.94 -17.12
C LEU A 190 14.11 -13.98 -17.08
N TYR A 191 14.51 -13.55 -15.88
CA TYR A 191 15.64 -12.64 -15.73
C TYR A 191 16.96 -13.34 -16.08
N GLY A 192 17.14 -14.60 -15.67
CA GLY A 192 18.31 -15.41 -16.02
C GLY A 192 18.46 -15.58 -17.52
N ARG A 193 17.38 -15.87 -18.28
CA ARG A 193 17.38 -15.95 -19.75
C ARG A 193 17.84 -14.67 -20.43
N ASN A 194 17.57 -13.53 -19.80
CA ASN A 194 17.94 -12.21 -20.32
C ASN A 194 19.29 -11.71 -19.78
N GLY A 195 20.13 -12.62 -19.24
CA GLY A 195 21.44 -12.27 -18.70
C GLY A 195 21.38 -11.32 -17.49
N ARG A 196 20.21 -11.20 -16.86
CA ARG A 196 19.98 -10.36 -15.68
C ARG A 196 19.86 -11.23 -14.44
N LYS A 197 20.36 -10.74 -13.33
CA LYS A 197 20.20 -11.39 -12.04
C LYS A 197 19.08 -10.71 -11.26
N ILE A 198 18.21 -11.49 -10.68
CA ILE A 198 17.22 -11.04 -9.70
C ILE A 198 17.58 -11.66 -8.34
N GLU A 199 17.57 -10.83 -7.31
CA GLU A 199 17.66 -11.31 -5.93
C GLU A 199 16.24 -11.29 -5.34
N PRO A 200 15.56 -12.44 -5.20
CA PRO A 200 14.15 -12.48 -4.81
C PRO A 200 13.88 -11.80 -3.47
N ALA A 201 14.80 -11.90 -2.52
CA ALA A 201 14.66 -11.29 -1.20
C ALA A 201 14.53 -9.75 -1.24
N GLU A 202 15.13 -9.11 -2.24
CA GLU A 202 15.12 -7.66 -2.39
C GLU A 202 14.07 -7.19 -3.42
N SER A 203 13.87 -8.02 -4.45
CA SER A 203 13.07 -7.65 -5.62
C SER A 203 11.61 -8.07 -5.53
N VAL A 204 11.29 -9.13 -4.77
CA VAL A 204 9.93 -9.67 -4.67
C VAL A 204 9.32 -9.38 -3.31
N GLY A 205 8.08 -8.93 -3.32
CA GLY A 205 7.25 -8.80 -2.14
C GLY A 205 5.95 -9.58 -2.33
N ILE A 206 5.50 -10.26 -1.29
CA ILE A 206 4.28 -11.05 -1.33
C ILE A 206 3.31 -10.52 -0.28
N ILE A 207 2.15 -10.06 -0.74
CA ILE A 207 1.09 -9.53 0.11
C ILE A 207 0.03 -10.59 0.28
N VAL A 208 -0.41 -10.81 1.53
CA VAL A 208 -1.47 -11.77 1.87
C VAL A 208 -2.38 -11.17 2.95
N PRO A 209 -3.68 -11.51 2.99
CA PRO A 209 -4.59 -10.93 3.98
C PRO A 209 -4.54 -11.62 5.36
N PHE A 210 -4.00 -12.83 5.43
CA PHE A 210 -4.04 -13.65 6.64
C PHE A 210 -2.68 -14.16 7.05
N ARG A 211 -2.39 -14.16 8.35
CA ARG A 211 -1.13 -14.70 8.90
C ARG A 211 -0.93 -16.20 8.60
N SER A 212 -2.01 -16.98 8.52
CA SER A 212 -1.92 -18.40 8.13
C SER A 212 -1.39 -18.56 6.70
N GLN A 213 -1.76 -17.66 5.78
CA GLN A 213 -1.25 -17.67 4.41
C GLN A 213 0.23 -17.32 4.36
N ILE A 214 0.75 -16.49 5.26
CA ILE A 214 2.18 -16.20 5.36
C ILE A 214 2.98 -17.49 5.54
N ALA A 215 2.57 -18.34 6.50
CA ALA A 215 3.23 -19.61 6.76
C ALA A 215 3.13 -20.57 5.57
N CYS A 216 1.96 -20.64 4.93
CA CYS A 216 1.72 -21.46 3.76
C CYS A 216 2.63 -21.05 2.59
N VAL A 217 2.67 -19.77 2.23
CA VAL A 217 3.51 -19.24 1.15
C VAL A 217 4.99 -19.46 1.45
N ARG A 218 5.45 -19.17 2.66
CA ARG A 218 6.86 -19.40 3.04
C ARG A 218 7.27 -20.86 2.89
N SER A 219 6.40 -21.80 3.31
CA SER A 219 6.63 -23.24 3.13
C SER A 219 6.78 -23.60 1.64
N ARG A 220 5.91 -23.09 0.78
CA ARG A 220 5.96 -23.37 -0.68
C ARG A 220 7.19 -22.75 -1.35
N LEU A 221 7.59 -21.55 -0.97
CA LEU A 221 8.83 -20.93 -1.46
C LEU A 221 10.07 -21.76 -1.12
N GLN A 222 10.14 -22.31 0.10
CA GLN A 222 11.23 -23.21 0.52
C GLN A 222 11.21 -24.53 -0.23
N GLN A 223 10.04 -25.18 -0.36
CA GLN A 223 9.87 -26.43 -1.11
C GLN A 223 10.21 -26.26 -2.60
N ALA A 224 9.97 -25.11 -3.16
CA ALA A 224 10.34 -24.75 -4.53
C ALA A 224 11.85 -24.52 -4.72
N GLY A 225 12.67 -24.66 -3.67
CA GLY A 225 14.12 -24.50 -3.74
C GLY A 225 14.59 -23.06 -4.01
N ILE A 226 13.74 -22.06 -3.74
CA ILE A 226 14.10 -20.66 -3.99
C ILE A 226 15.20 -20.26 -2.99
N ARG A 227 16.33 -19.78 -3.54
CA ARG A 227 17.47 -19.35 -2.72
C ARG A 227 17.07 -18.17 -1.83
N ARG A 228 17.39 -18.25 -0.55
CA ARG A 228 17.09 -17.24 0.47
C ARG A 228 15.57 -16.95 0.59
N ALA A 229 14.74 -17.98 0.40
CA ALA A 229 13.28 -17.87 0.47
C ALA A 229 12.80 -17.26 1.79
N GLU A 230 13.50 -17.52 2.90
CA GLU A 230 13.21 -16.99 4.24
C GLU A 230 13.37 -15.46 4.34
N GLN A 231 14.10 -14.85 3.41
CA GLN A 231 14.34 -13.40 3.37
C GLN A 231 13.34 -12.67 2.47
N ILE A 232 12.55 -13.39 1.66
CA ILE A 232 11.47 -12.78 0.90
C ILE A 232 10.41 -12.27 1.88
N THR A 233 10.06 -10.99 1.77
CA THR A 233 9.00 -10.41 2.60
C THR A 233 7.66 -10.98 2.20
N VAL A 234 7.01 -11.70 3.12
CA VAL A 234 5.62 -12.17 3.01
C VAL A 234 4.86 -11.62 4.20
N ASP A 235 3.95 -10.66 3.97
CA ASP A 235 3.23 -9.99 5.05
C ASP A 235 1.90 -9.39 4.55
N THR A 236 1.15 -8.77 5.47
CA THR A 236 -0.09 -8.08 5.14
C THR A 236 0.19 -6.71 4.49
N VAL A 237 -0.82 -6.13 3.85
CA VAL A 237 -0.69 -4.86 3.14
C VAL A 237 -0.27 -3.70 4.06
N GLU A 238 -0.72 -3.74 5.31
CA GLU A 238 -0.38 -2.75 6.33
C GLU A 238 1.14 -2.70 6.59
N CYS A 239 1.79 -3.87 6.63
CA CYS A 239 3.25 -3.97 6.81
C CYS A 239 4.05 -3.55 5.58
N TYR A 240 3.40 -3.44 4.42
CA TYR A 240 4.05 -2.96 3.19
C TYR A 240 4.01 -1.44 3.03
N GLN A 241 3.29 -0.73 3.87
CA GLN A 241 3.24 0.73 3.80
C GLN A 241 4.65 1.32 4.00
N GLY A 242 5.00 2.36 3.23
CA GLY A 242 6.36 2.92 3.18
C GLY A 242 7.41 2.08 2.41
N SER A 243 7.15 0.80 2.12
CA SER A 243 8.08 -0.07 1.39
C SER A 243 7.81 -0.12 -0.11
N GLN A 244 8.70 -0.74 -0.87
CA GLN A 244 8.52 -1.01 -2.31
C GLN A 244 9.33 -2.24 -2.73
N ARG A 245 8.89 -2.90 -3.81
CA ARG A 245 9.61 -4.01 -4.47
C ARG A 245 9.50 -3.86 -5.99
N ASP A 246 10.38 -4.53 -6.71
CA ASP A 246 10.27 -4.58 -8.17
C ASP A 246 9.00 -5.32 -8.58
N PHE A 247 8.71 -6.42 -7.93
CA PHE A 247 7.54 -7.26 -8.16
C PHE A 247 6.74 -7.41 -6.88
N ILE A 248 5.45 -7.14 -6.95
CA ILE A 248 4.49 -7.45 -5.89
C ILE A 248 3.58 -8.57 -6.36
N ILE A 249 3.45 -9.60 -5.56
CA ILE A 249 2.50 -10.69 -5.76
C ILE A 249 1.48 -10.63 -4.63
N PHE A 250 0.21 -10.44 -4.98
CA PHE A 250 -0.88 -10.39 -4.01
C PHE A 250 -1.70 -11.68 -4.09
N SER A 251 -1.56 -12.57 -3.09
CA SER A 251 -2.40 -13.75 -2.93
C SER A 251 -3.65 -13.36 -2.15
N THR A 252 -4.81 -13.47 -2.77
CA THR A 252 -6.07 -13.02 -2.17
C THR A 252 -6.55 -13.95 -1.05
N THR A 253 -6.21 -15.23 -1.13
CA THR A 253 -6.56 -16.27 -0.13
C THR A 253 -8.06 -16.44 0.08
N ILE A 254 -8.90 -15.78 -0.73
CA ILE A 254 -10.37 -15.78 -0.58
C ILE A 254 -10.94 -17.06 -1.17
N SER A 255 -11.68 -17.79 -0.37
CA SER A 255 -12.39 -19.00 -0.76
C SER A 255 -13.93 -18.88 -0.63
N ARG A 256 -14.39 -17.80 0.00
CA ARG A 256 -15.83 -17.56 0.24
C ARG A 256 -16.14 -16.04 0.15
N PRO A 257 -17.34 -15.65 -0.36
CA PRO A 257 -17.71 -14.24 -0.56
C PRO A 257 -17.61 -13.37 0.70
N TYR A 258 -17.99 -13.87 1.87
CA TYR A 258 -17.93 -13.09 3.12
C TYR A 258 -16.51 -12.68 3.56
N GLN A 259 -15.47 -13.22 2.92
CA GLN A 259 -14.09 -12.86 3.23
C GLN A 259 -13.61 -11.62 2.42
N LEU A 260 -14.41 -11.16 1.48
CA LEU A 260 -14.03 -10.02 0.61
C LEU A 260 -13.77 -8.73 1.41
N ASP A 261 -14.49 -8.53 2.51
CA ASP A 261 -14.29 -7.37 3.41
C ASP A 261 -12.87 -7.29 3.99
N VAL A 262 -12.15 -8.41 4.05
CA VAL A 262 -10.75 -8.42 4.52
C VAL A 262 -9.81 -7.85 3.47
N LEU A 263 -10.12 -8.03 2.18
CA LEU A 263 -9.28 -7.57 1.07
C LEU A 263 -9.38 -6.07 0.83
N SER A 264 -10.50 -5.47 1.15
CA SER A 264 -10.82 -4.11 0.79
C SER A 264 -10.92 -3.19 2.01
N SER A 265 -10.69 -1.92 1.79
CA SER A 265 -10.96 -0.83 2.74
C SER A 265 -11.47 0.35 1.92
N VAL A 266 -12.75 0.25 1.53
CA VAL A 266 -13.38 1.24 0.66
C VAL A 266 -13.88 2.42 1.48
N GLN A 267 -13.47 3.61 1.08
CA GLN A 267 -13.97 4.87 1.63
C GLN A 267 -14.35 5.81 0.50
N ARG A 268 -15.45 6.56 0.69
CA ARG A 268 -15.86 7.57 -0.26
C ARG A 268 -15.09 8.87 -0.05
N ILE A 269 -14.23 9.22 -1.02
CA ILE A 269 -13.36 10.39 -0.97
C ILE A 269 -13.56 11.21 -2.23
N GLY A 270 -13.94 12.49 -2.08
CA GLY A 270 -14.17 13.38 -3.23
C GLY A 270 -15.22 12.88 -4.21
N GLY A 271 -16.21 12.11 -3.74
CA GLY A 271 -17.28 11.53 -4.57
C GLY A 271 -16.92 10.19 -5.25
N ALA A 272 -15.68 9.71 -5.14
CA ALA A 272 -15.22 8.42 -5.66
C ALA A 272 -15.06 7.40 -4.54
N ASP A 273 -15.36 6.14 -4.82
CA ASP A 273 -15.09 5.02 -3.91
C ASP A 273 -13.64 4.57 -4.08
N ILE A 274 -12.84 4.76 -3.05
CA ILE A 274 -11.40 4.47 -3.02
C ILE A 274 -11.16 3.25 -2.14
N ASP A 275 -10.67 2.17 -2.71
CA ASP A 275 -10.14 1.04 -1.96
C ASP A 275 -8.70 1.34 -1.55
N ARG A 276 -8.52 1.72 -0.30
CA ARG A 276 -7.21 2.11 0.26
C ARG A 276 -6.24 0.94 0.35
N LYS A 277 -6.71 -0.29 0.61
CA LYS A 277 -5.86 -1.49 0.66
C LYS A 277 -5.31 -1.84 -0.72
N LEU A 278 -6.19 -1.88 -1.72
CA LEU A 278 -5.80 -2.16 -3.09
C LEU A 278 -4.84 -1.08 -3.63
N ASN A 279 -5.13 0.19 -3.34
CA ASN A 279 -4.26 1.30 -3.72
C ASN A 279 -2.85 1.13 -3.12
N VAL A 280 -2.74 0.84 -1.82
CA VAL A 280 -1.44 0.58 -1.20
C VAL A 280 -0.77 -0.63 -1.85
N ALA A 281 -1.45 -1.77 -2.00
CA ALA A 281 -0.86 -2.98 -2.55
C ALA A 281 -0.24 -2.76 -3.93
N ILE A 282 -1.00 -2.16 -4.87
CA ILE A 282 -0.53 -1.93 -6.25
C ILE A 282 0.62 -0.92 -6.26
N THR A 283 0.53 0.15 -5.48
CA THR A 283 1.54 1.22 -5.47
C THR A 283 2.88 0.80 -4.85
N ARG A 284 2.98 -0.41 -4.27
CA ARG A 284 4.27 -0.96 -3.81
C ARG A 284 5.12 -1.52 -4.96
N ALA A 285 4.51 -1.82 -6.11
CA ALA A 285 5.20 -2.40 -7.25
C ALA A 285 5.93 -1.33 -8.08
N ARG A 286 7.19 -1.60 -8.41
CA ARG A 286 7.97 -0.77 -9.34
C ARG A 286 7.83 -1.24 -10.79
N ARG A 287 7.90 -2.56 -11.04
CA ARG A 287 7.99 -3.17 -12.37
C ARG A 287 6.74 -3.95 -12.76
N ALA A 288 6.21 -4.76 -11.85
CA ALA A 288 4.97 -5.48 -12.08
C ALA A 288 4.23 -5.80 -10.77
N PHE A 289 2.91 -5.88 -10.88
CA PHE A 289 1.99 -6.33 -9.85
C PHE A 289 1.19 -7.50 -10.38
N PHE A 290 1.15 -8.59 -9.64
CA PHE A 290 0.41 -9.80 -9.98
C PHE A 290 -0.56 -10.14 -8.84
N MET A 291 -1.83 -10.28 -9.16
CA MET A 291 -2.83 -10.77 -8.23
C MET A 291 -3.13 -12.24 -8.53
N VAL A 292 -3.16 -13.07 -7.51
CA VAL A 292 -3.47 -14.50 -7.57
C VAL A 292 -4.71 -14.75 -6.73
N GLY A 293 -5.74 -15.37 -7.31
CA GLY A 293 -6.98 -15.58 -6.57
C GLY A 293 -8.09 -16.22 -7.39
N ASN A 294 -9.27 -16.40 -6.80
CA ASN A 294 -10.42 -16.97 -7.47
C ASN A 294 -11.28 -15.86 -8.09
N ARG A 295 -11.26 -15.82 -9.42
CA ARG A 295 -11.98 -14.81 -10.20
C ARG A 295 -13.49 -14.78 -9.92
N LYS A 296 -14.13 -15.96 -9.85
CA LYS A 296 -15.58 -16.05 -9.64
C LYS A 296 -16.02 -15.41 -8.32
N ILE A 297 -15.20 -15.54 -7.28
CA ILE A 297 -15.50 -14.94 -5.98
C ILE A 297 -15.26 -13.42 -6.02
N LEU A 298 -14.17 -12.99 -6.67
CA LEU A 298 -13.81 -11.58 -6.74
C LEU A 298 -14.76 -10.75 -7.63
N GLU A 299 -15.30 -11.34 -8.71
CA GLU A 299 -16.26 -10.67 -9.62
C GLU A 299 -17.70 -10.74 -9.14
N GLY A 300 -18.03 -11.64 -8.24
CA GLY A 300 -19.38 -11.84 -7.71
C GLY A 300 -19.74 -10.96 -6.50
N SER A 301 -18.90 -9.97 -6.22
CA SER A 301 -19.06 -9.06 -5.08
C SER A 301 -19.66 -7.72 -5.47
#